data_dba8f8bfa76a594bbc69118181693584
#
_entry.id   dba8f8bfa76a594bbc69118181693584
#
_cell.length_a   1.000
_cell.length_b   1.000
_cell.length_c   1.000
_cell.angle_alpha   90.00
_cell.angle_beta   90.00
_cell.angle_gamma   90.00
#
_symmetry.space_group_name_H-M   'P 1'
#
loop_
_entity.id
_entity.type
_entity.pdbx_description
1 polymer ?
#
loop_
_entity_poly.entity_id
_entity_poly.type
_entity_poly.pdbx_seq_one_letter_code
_entity_poly.pdbx_strand_id
1 'polypeptide(L)'
;CLVVNSTPTAFGSVGVPTVTLASVTNLDALQLSGSVALIQVILTFLSPFFMVFIVGKGFKALKSVLPMVLIASLSFTVPWFIAAQVIGCELPNIIGSIISMICMVAAARFLNKNPEPEYRVQLSGEEQSSGFTASEGVKAWSPFILIFLLLMFTSTLCPPIHNLIADIKTTVTVYAGDNPGSLSFSWINTPGIMIFIAAIIGGLIQGASFGTMGKVLIETLKKYWKTILTICCVMAT
;
A
#
# COMPACT_ATOMS: atom_id res chain seq x y z
N CYS A 1 12.35 -9.34 4.99
CA CYS A 1 11.88 -7.93 4.88
C CYS A 1 12.29 -7.28 3.55
N LEU A 2 13.56 -7.31 3.13
CA LEU A 2 14.01 -6.66 1.89
C LEU A 2 13.31 -7.17 0.63
N VAL A 3 13.19 -8.50 0.46
CA VAL A 3 12.55 -9.11 -0.71
C VAL A 3 11.07 -8.73 -0.80
N VAL A 4 10.36 -8.71 0.33
CA VAL A 4 8.92 -8.34 0.36
C VAL A 4 8.72 -6.86 0.10
N ASN A 5 9.61 -6.02 0.61
CA ASN A 5 9.51 -4.57 0.45
C ASN A 5 9.90 -4.09 -0.95
N SER A 6 10.71 -4.86 -1.69
CA SER A 6 11.18 -4.46 -3.02
C SER A 6 10.15 -4.66 -4.13
N THR A 7 9.21 -5.60 -3.98
CA THR A 7 8.21 -5.90 -5.02
C THR A 7 7.14 -4.81 -5.19
N PRO A 8 6.54 -4.23 -4.13
CA PRO A 8 5.57 -3.15 -4.29
C PRO A 8 6.20 -1.77 -4.47
N THR A 9 7.54 -1.68 -4.58
CA THR A 9 8.28 -0.40 -4.51
C THR A 9 7.86 0.60 -5.60
N ALA A 10 7.49 0.13 -6.78
CA ALA A 10 7.09 1.02 -7.87
C ALA A 10 5.79 1.76 -7.60
N PHE A 11 4.82 1.11 -6.96
CA PHE A 11 3.58 1.76 -6.53
C PHE A 11 3.66 2.22 -5.07
N GLY A 12 4.53 1.61 -4.25
CA GLY A 12 4.50 1.81 -2.80
C GLY A 12 3.15 1.38 -2.22
N SER A 13 2.73 2.01 -1.13
CA SER A 13 1.43 1.71 -0.51
C SER A 13 0.25 2.33 -1.29
N VAL A 14 0.44 3.49 -1.89
CA VAL A 14 -0.62 4.32 -2.48
C VAL A 14 -0.18 5.04 -3.77
N GLY A 15 0.73 4.46 -4.54
CA GLY A 15 1.11 4.94 -5.85
C GLY A 15 2.01 6.19 -5.88
N VAL A 16 2.46 6.70 -4.74
CA VAL A 16 3.22 7.95 -4.67
C VAL A 16 4.43 7.98 -5.62
N PRO A 17 5.28 6.95 -5.71
CA PRO A 17 6.43 6.99 -6.61
C PRO A 17 6.02 7.16 -8.08
N THR A 18 4.98 6.46 -8.51
CA THR A 18 4.51 6.49 -9.90
C THR A 18 3.79 7.81 -10.20
N VAL A 19 2.99 8.33 -9.28
CA VAL A 19 2.36 9.66 -9.42
C VAL A 19 3.41 10.75 -9.53
N THR A 20 4.45 10.70 -8.69
CA THR A 20 5.56 11.63 -8.74
C THR A 20 6.30 11.55 -10.07
N LEU A 21 6.59 10.33 -10.54
CA LEU A 21 7.24 10.13 -11.83
C LEU A 21 6.39 10.68 -12.98
N ALA A 22 5.08 10.44 -12.96
CA ALA A 22 4.15 10.98 -13.95
C ALA A 22 4.16 12.51 -13.97
N SER A 23 4.20 13.16 -12.79
CA SER A 23 4.21 14.62 -12.69
C SER A 23 5.51 15.25 -13.20
N VAL A 24 6.65 14.59 -13.00
CA VAL A 24 7.96 15.09 -13.46
C VAL A 24 8.14 14.86 -14.96
N THR A 25 7.65 13.73 -15.49
CA THR A 25 7.81 13.36 -16.89
C THR A 25 6.69 13.88 -17.80
N ASN A 26 5.61 14.46 -17.22
CA ASN A 26 4.38 14.85 -17.93
C ASN A 26 3.74 13.69 -18.72
N LEU A 27 3.94 12.45 -18.27
CA LEU A 27 3.30 11.27 -18.84
C LEU A 27 1.96 11.01 -18.16
N ASP A 28 1.05 10.36 -18.88
CA ASP A 28 -0.21 9.92 -18.30
C ASP A 28 0.02 8.86 -17.21
N ALA A 29 -0.51 9.12 -16.01
CA ALA A 29 -0.30 8.27 -14.85
C ALA A 29 -0.87 6.85 -15.03
N LEU A 30 -1.95 6.69 -15.80
CA LEU A 30 -2.55 5.38 -16.07
C LEU A 30 -1.66 4.55 -17.02
N GLN A 31 -1.17 5.15 -18.10
CA GLN A 31 -0.26 4.48 -19.03
C GLN A 31 1.05 4.08 -18.35
N LEU A 32 1.57 4.99 -17.51
CA LEU A 32 2.77 4.72 -16.74
C LEU A 32 2.57 3.58 -15.75
N SER A 33 1.43 3.56 -15.04
CA SER A 33 1.03 2.49 -14.15
C SER A 33 0.99 1.13 -14.85
N GLY A 34 0.36 1.07 -16.02
CA GLY A 34 0.30 -0.15 -16.83
C GLY A 34 1.68 -0.67 -17.26
N SER A 35 2.55 0.24 -17.69
CA SER A 35 3.93 -0.10 -18.11
C SER A 35 4.78 -0.62 -16.95
N VAL A 36 4.68 0.05 -15.79
CA VAL A 36 5.36 -0.37 -14.55
C VAL A 36 4.87 -1.74 -14.11
N ALA A 37 3.55 -1.98 -14.15
CA ALA A 37 2.97 -3.28 -13.81
C ALA A 37 3.47 -4.41 -14.72
N LEU A 38 3.59 -4.18 -16.03
CA LEU A 38 4.14 -5.15 -16.97
C LEU A 38 5.59 -5.54 -16.63
N ILE A 39 6.42 -4.57 -16.29
CA ILE A 39 7.81 -4.82 -15.92
C ILE A 39 7.90 -5.61 -14.62
N GLN A 40 7.05 -5.29 -13.65
CA GLN A 40 7.13 -5.86 -12.31
C GLN A 40 6.33 -7.14 -12.09
N VAL A 41 5.41 -7.51 -12.97
CA VAL A 41 4.52 -8.67 -12.78
C VAL A 41 5.27 -9.96 -12.46
N ILE A 42 6.38 -10.22 -13.15
CA ILE A 42 7.18 -11.43 -12.95
C ILE A 42 7.82 -11.44 -11.55
N LEU A 43 8.41 -10.32 -11.14
CA LEU A 43 9.04 -10.20 -9.82
C LEU A 43 8.01 -10.29 -8.69
N THR A 44 6.86 -9.67 -8.88
CA THR A 44 5.73 -9.72 -7.95
C THR A 44 5.24 -11.16 -7.77
N PHE A 45 5.08 -11.89 -8.88
CA PHE A 45 4.69 -13.30 -8.86
C PHE A 45 5.72 -14.18 -8.15
N LEU A 46 7.01 -13.97 -8.39
CA LEU A 46 8.08 -14.78 -7.81
C LEU A 46 8.40 -14.45 -6.34
N SER A 47 8.02 -13.26 -5.87
CA SER A 47 8.35 -12.79 -4.52
C SER A 47 7.95 -13.76 -3.39
N PRO A 48 6.74 -14.33 -3.33
CA PRO A 48 6.36 -15.29 -2.29
C PRO A 48 7.21 -16.56 -2.31
N PHE A 49 7.65 -17.00 -3.50
CA PHE A 49 8.54 -18.17 -3.64
C PHE A 49 9.91 -17.90 -3.03
N PHE A 50 10.51 -16.77 -3.35
CA PHE A 50 11.79 -16.36 -2.75
C PHE A 50 11.69 -16.21 -1.24
N MET A 51 10.59 -15.67 -0.76
CA MET A 51 10.36 -15.49 0.67
C MET A 51 10.33 -16.82 1.42
N VAL A 52 9.57 -17.79 0.92
CA VAL A 52 9.48 -19.13 1.52
C VAL A 52 10.80 -19.88 1.39
N PHE A 53 11.49 -19.74 0.27
CA PHE A 53 12.81 -20.34 0.06
C PHE A 53 13.86 -19.84 1.08
N ILE A 54 13.88 -18.52 1.32
CA ILE A 54 14.84 -17.91 2.25
C ILE A 54 14.50 -18.27 3.70
N VAL A 55 13.23 -18.13 4.09
CA VAL A 55 12.78 -18.40 5.48
C VAL A 55 12.86 -19.88 5.81
N GLY A 56 12.44 -20.74 4.87
CA GLY A 56 12.45 -22.19 5.02
C GLY A 56 13.81 -22.85 4.78
N LYS A 57 14.87 -22.06 4.50
CA LYS A 57 16.24 -22.51 4.28
C LYS A 57 16.39 -23.58 3.19
N GLY A 58 15.58 -23.52 2.13
CA GLY A 58 15.80 -24.38 0.96
C GLY A 58 14.54 -24.84 0.23
N PHE A 59 14.76 -25.63 -0.83
CA PHE A 59 13.70 -26.14 -1.71
C PHE A 59 12.74 -27.12 -1.04
N LYS A 60 13.16 -27.82 0.02
CA LYS A 60 12.30 -28.76 0.75
C LYS A 60 11.10 -28.05 1.37
N ALA A 61 11.35 -26.92 2.03
CA ALA A 61 10.30 -26.09 2.61
C ALA A 61 9.35 -25.52 1.54
N LEU A 62 9.91 -25.08 0.41
CA LEU A 62 9.11 -24.55 -0.70
C LEU A 62 8.17 -25.62 -1.27
N LYS A 63 8.68 -26.86 -1.46
CA LYS A 63 7.90 -27.97 -1.99
C LYS A 63 6.75 -28.38 -1.07
N SER A 64 6.95 -28.34 0.24
CA SER A 64 5.93 -28.66 1.25
C SER A 64 4.73 -27.71 1.21
N VAL A 65 4.96 -26.42 0.99
CA VAL A 65 3.91 -25.40 0.98
C VAL A 65 3.61 -24.82 -0.40
N LEU A 66 4.09 -25.50 -1.46
CA LEU A 66 3.97 -25.02 -2.85
C LEU A 66 2.55 -24.61 -3.27
N PRO A 67 1.49 -25.38 -2.96
CA PRO A 67 0.13 -24.99 -3.30
C PRO A 67 -0.30 -23.68 -2.63
N MET A 68 0.08 -23.47 -1.38
CA MET A 68 -0.21 -22.23 -0.64
C MET A 68 0.52 -21.03 -1.24
N VAL A 69 1.80 -21.22 -1.60
CA VAL A 69 2.61 -20.16 -2.23
C VAL A 69 2.07 -19.79 -3.60
N LEU A 70 1.63 -20.77 -4.39
CA LEU A 70 0.98 -20.52 -5.68
C LEU A 70 -0.33 -19.73 -5.53
N ILE A 71 -1.18 -20.12 -4.57
CA ILE A 71 -2.42 -19.39 -4.29
C ILE A 71 -2.10 -17.95 -3.85
N ALA A 72 -1.16 -17.77 -2.92
CA ALA A 72 -0.74 -16.45 -2.45
C ALA A 72 -0.24 -15.57 -3.60
N SER A 73 0.61 -16.13 -4.45
CA SER A 73 1.20 -15.42 -5.59
C SER A 73 0.16 -15.02 -6.63
N LEU A 74 -0.69 -15.95 -7.07
CA LEU A 74 -1.71 -15.69 -8.08
C LEU A 74 -2.81 -14.76 -7.55
N SER A 75 -3.30 -14.99 -6.33
CA SER A 75 -4.37 -14.19 -5.74
C SER A 75 -3.97 -12.73 -5.46
N PHE A 76 -2.67 -12.46 -5.34
CA PHE A 76 -2.16 -11.10 -5.26
C PHE A 76 -1.88 -10.52 -6.65
N THR A 77 -1.09 -11.22 -7.47
CA THR A 77 -0.53 -10.68 -8.72
C THR A 77 -1.61 -10.40 -9.77
N VAL A 78 -2.62 -11.28 -9.90
CA VAL A 78 -3.66 -11.10 -10.91
C VAL A 78 -4.54 -9.87 -10.65
N PRO A 79 -5.16 -9.68 -9.46
CA PRO A 79 -5.94 -8.49 -9.17
C PRO A 79 -5.08 -7.22 -9.16
N TRP A 80 -3.85 -7.31 -8.67
CA TRP A 80 -2.89 -6.22 -8.67
C TRP A 80 -2.58 -5.72 -10.08
N PHE A 81 -2.32 -6.65 -11.01
CA PHE A 81 -2.03 -6.33 -12.40
C PHE A 81 -3.24 -5.71 -13.10
N ILE A 82 -4.43 -6.29 -12.94
CA ILE A 82 -5.67 -5.76 -13.52
C ILE A 82 -5.95 -4.35 -12.98
N ALA A 83 -5.84 -4.15 -11.68
CA ALA A 83 -6.07 -2.85 -11.06
C ALA A 83 -5.09 -1.79 -11.56
N ALA A 84 -3.81 -2.14 -11.76
CA ALA A 84 -2.80 -1.24 -12.31
C ALA A 84 -3.08 -0.81 -13.75
N GLN A 85 -3.71 -1.66 -14.55
CA GLN A 85 -4.07 -1.38 -15.95
C GLN A 85 -5.36 -0.55 -16.08
N VAL A 86 -6.31 -0.75 -15.17
CA VAL A 86 -7.67 -0.18 -15.31
C VAL A 86 -7.89 1.02 -14.40
N ILE A 87 -7.37 0.98 -13.18
CA ILE A 87 -7.63 1.98 -12.13
C ILE A 87 -6.48 3.00 -12.05
N GLY A 88 -5.24 2.52 -12.21
CA GLY A 88 -4.04 3.32 -12.05
C GLY A 88 -3.16 2.84 -10.91
N CYS A 89 -2.23 3.69 -10.44
CA CYS A 89 -1.16 3.30 -9.52
C CYS A 89 -1.53 3.36 -8.02
N GLU A 90 -2.66 3.94 -7.65
CA GLU A 90 -2.98 4.22 -6.24
C GLU A 90 -3.53 2.99 -5.49
N LEU A 91 -4.34 2.17 -6.14
CA LEU A 91 -5.10 1.09 -5.50
C LEU A 91 -4.61 -0.35 -5.74
N PRO A 92 -3.71 -0.66 -6.68
CA PRO A 92 -3.35 -2.04 -7.02
C PRO A 92 -2.88 -2.86 -5.82
N ASN A 93 -2.01 -2.29 -4.99
CA ASN A 93 -1.46 -2.97 -3.82
C ASN A 93 -2.52 -3.27 -2.76
N ILE A 94 -3.48 -2.35 -2.57
CA ILE A 94 -4.55 -2.52 -1.60
C ILE A 94 -5.52 -3.60 -2.07
N ILE A 95 -5.97 -3.54 -3.33
CA ILE A 95 -6.89 -4.52 -3.92
C ILE A 95 -6.25 -5.91 -3.94
N GLY A 96 -5.00 -6.01 -4.43
CA GLY A 96 -4.25 -7.26 -4.44
C GLY A 96 -4.10 -7.86 -3.05
N SER A 97 -3.78 -7.05 -2.05
CA SER A 97 -3.62 -7.51 -0.66
C SER A 97 -4.91 -8.02 -0.04
N ILE A 98 -6.03 -7.32 -0.24
CA ILE A 98 -7.34 -7.73 0.30
C ILE A 98 -7.77 -9.06 -0.33
N ILE A 99 -7.71 -9.17 -1.66
CA ILE A 99 -8.10 -10.40 -2.36
C ILE A 99 -7.18 -11.56 -1.96
N SER A 100 -5.87 -11.32 -1.90
CA SER A 100 -4.91 -12.34 -1.46
C SER A 100 -5.17 -12.80 -0.04
N MET A 101 -5.46 -11.88 0.88
CA MET A 101 -5.77 -12.23 2.27
C MET A 101 -7.01 -13.12 2.36
N ILE A 102 -8.08 -12.79 1.64
CA ILE A 102 -9.30 -13.61 1.59
C ILE A 102 -9.02 -14.99 1.02
N CYS A 103 -8.31 -15.06 -0.11
CA CYS A 103 -7.94 -16.32 -0.74
C CYS A 103 -7.03 -17.18 0.17
N MET A 104 -6.08 -16.56 0.87
CA MET A 104 -5.19 -17.27 1.79
C MET A 104 -5.92 -17.82 3.01
N VAL A 105 -6.84 -17.07 3.59
CA VAL A 105 -7.70 -17.54 4.70
C VAL A 105 -8.55 -18.73 4.24
N ALA A 106 -9.14 -18.65 3.06
CA ALA A 106 -9.90 -19.76 2.47
C ALA A 106 -8.99 -20.97 2.21
N ALA A 107 -7.83 -20.76 1.56
CA ALA A 107 -6.88 -21.83 1.28
C ALA A 107 -6.36 -22.52 2.54
N ALA A 108 -6.07 -21.75 3.60
CA ALA A 108 -5.63 -22.29 4.88
C ALA A 108 -6.67 -23.24 5.51
N ARG A 109 -7.96 -22.97 5.36
CA ARG A 109 -9.02 -23.83 5.85
C ARG A 109 -9.14 -25.15 5.09
N PHE A 110 -8.84 -25.14 3.79
CA PHE A 110 -9.00 -26.33 2.92
C PHE A 110 -7.74 -27.17 2.77
N LEU A 111 -6.57 -26.52 2.68
CA LEU A 111 -5.30 -27.20 2.37
C LEU A 111 -4.46 -27.55 3.62
N ASN A 112 -4.55 -26.75 4.67
CA ASN A 112 -3.63 -26.89 5.81
C ASN A 112 -4.25 -27.71 6.97
N LYS A 113 -4.69 -28.93 6.66
CA LYS A 113 -5.27 -29.82 7.69
C LYS A 113 -4.23 -30.40 8.66
N ASN A 114 -2.99 -30.61 8.22
CA ASN A 114 -1.91 -31.18 9.02
C ASN A 114 -0.59 -30.43 8.75
N PRO A 115 -0.31 -29.32 9.46
CA PRO A 115 0.97 -28.61 9.31
C PRO A 115 2.12 -29.49 9.82
N GLU A 116 3.22 -29.55 9.04
CA GLU A 116 4.44 -30.24 9.44
C GLU A 116 4.97 -29.67 10.76
N PRO A 117 5.28 -30.53 11.78
CA PRO A 117 5.69 -30.05 13.11
C PRO A 117 6.94 -29.17 13.09
N GLU A 118 7.83 -29.39 12.13
CA GLU A 118 9.13 -28.70 11.98
C GLU A 118 8.95 -27.19 11.71
N TYR A 119 7.86 -26.79 11.05
CA TYR A 119 7.57 -25.40 10.69
C TYR A 119 6.50 -24.75 11.56
N ARG A 120 6.07 -25.44 12.63
CA ARG A 120 5.06 -24.93 13.53
C ARG A 120 5.66 -23.85 14.44
N VAL A 121 5.21 -22.61 14.28
CA VAL A 121 5.56 -21.55 15.23
C VAL A 121 4.85 -21.83 16.54
N GLN A 122 5.63 -22.04 17.61
CA GLN A 122 5.08 -22.13 18.96
C GLN A 122 4.78 -20.70 19.42
N LEU A 123 3.49 -20.35 19.40
CA LEU A 123 3.03 -19.10 20.00
C LEU A 123 3.17 -19.21 21.51
N SER A 124 3.87 -18.29 22.15
CA SER A 124 3.94 -18.19 23.61
C SER A 124 2.52 -18.06 24.16
N GLY A 125 2.23 -18.73 25.27
CA GLY A 125 0.87 -18.91 25.79
C GLY A 125 0.05 -17.64 26.06
N GLU A 126 0.68 -16.45 26.08
CA GLU A 126 0.02 -15.15 26.22
C GLU A 126 -0.67 -14.69 24.92
N GLU A 127 -0.27 -15.19 23.76
CA GLU A 127 -0.88 -14.83 22.46
C GLU A 127 -2.08 -15.72 22.09
N GLN A 128 -2.31 -16.82 22.82
CA GLN A 128 -3.34 -17.80 22.47
C GLN A 128 -4.76 -17.43 22.91
N SER A 129 -5.00 -16.40 23.69
CA SER A 129 -6.29 -16.19 24.34
C SER A 129 -6.83 -14.76 24.35
N SER A 130 -6.36 -13.86 23.51
CA SER A 130 -7.10 -12.62 23.32
C SER A 130 -8.31 -12.87 22.42
N GLY A 131 -9.40 -13.29 23.03
CA GLY A 131 -10.71 -13.35 22.39
C GLY A 131 -11.17 -11.94 22.02
N PHE A 132 -10.57 -11.36 20.99
CA PHE A 132 -11.02 -10.07 20.47
C PHE A 132 -12.45 -10.20 19.95
N THR A 133 -13.32 -9.35 20.45
CA THR A 133 -14.65 -9.20 19.89
C THR A 133 -14.55 -8.62 18.48
N ALA A 134 -15.39 -9.06 17.55
CA ALA A 134 -15.38 -8.54 16.17
C ALA A 134 -15.47 -7.00 16.14
N SER A 135 -16.16 -6.38 17.08
CA SER A 135 -16.26 -4.93 17.26
C SER A 135 -14.92 -4.28 17.58
N GLU A 136 -14.12 -4.89 18.46
CA GLU A 136 -12.77 -4.40 18.80
C GLU A 136 -11.83 -4.54 17.62
N GLY A 137 -11.94 -5.62 16.87
CA GLY A 137 -11.19 -5.81 15.62
C GLY A 137 -11.49 -4.72 14.59
N VAL A 138 -12.77 -4.44 14.31
CA VAL A 138 -13.18 -3.36 13.40
C VAL A 138 -12.70 -2.00 13.90
N LYS A 139 -12.79 -1.73 15.20
CA LYS A 139 -12.31 -0.48 15.80
C LYS A 139 -10.79 -0.33 15.65
N ALA A 140 -10.02 -1.40 15.85
CA ALA A 140 -8.57 -1.39 15.65
C ALA A 140 -8.18 -1.17 14.18
N TRP A 141 -8.95 -1.74 13.24
CA TRP A 141 -8.71 -1.61 11.80
C TRP A 141 -9.29 -0.33 11.18
N SER A 142 -10.02 0.48 11.95
CA SER A 142 -10.72 1.67 11.45
C SER A 142 -9.84 2.64 10.64
N PRO A 143 -8.57 2.95 10.99
CA PRO A 143 -7.75 3.84 10.19
C PRO A 143 -7.45 3.26 8.78
N PHE A 144 -7.18 1.96 8.70
CA PHE A 144 -6.89 1.29 7.43
C PHE A 144 -8.14 1.20 6.53
N ILE A 145 -9.30 0.92 7.12
CA ILE A 145 -10.58 0.91 6.41
C ILE A 145 -10.87 2.32 5.87
N LEU A 146 -10.66 3.36 6.69
CA LEU A 146 -10.85 4.75 6.27
C LEU A 146 -9.88 5.16 5.15
N ILE A 147 -8.60 4.77 5.23
CA ILE A 147 -7.64 5.02 4.15
C ILE A 147 -8.14 4.40 2.85
N PHE A 148 -8.55 3.14 2.90
CA PHE A 148 -9.05 2.45 1.71
C PHE A 148 -10.29 3.13 1.12
N LEU A 149 -11.28 3.45 1.96
CA LEU A 149 -12.51 4.11 1.52
C LEU A 149 -12.22 5.51 0.95
N LEU A 150 -11.43 6.34 1.63
CA LEU A 150 -11.09 7.66 1.15
C LEU A 150 -10.34 7.61 -0.18
N LEU A 151 -9.33 6.75 -0.32
CA LEU A 151 -8.62 6.58 -1.58
C LEU A 151 -9.51 6.05 -2.69
N MET A 152 -10.41 5.12 -2.40
CA MET A 152 -11.35 4.60 -3.38
C MET A 152 -12.33 5.69 -3.88
N PHE A 153 -12.87 6.51 -2.97
CA PHE A 153 -13.80 7.59 -3.33
C PHE A 153 -13.13 8.76 -4.03
N THR A 154 -11.86 9.04 -3.74
CA THR A 154 -11.10 10.13 -4.38
C THR A 154 -10.40 9.70 -5.66
N SER A 155 -10.32 8.40 -5.92
CA SER A 155 -9.77 7.83 -7.15
C SER A 155 -10.68 8.09 -8.36
N THR A 156 -10.14 7.88 -9.54
CA THR A 156 -10.85 7.94 -10.84
C THR A 156 -12.04 6.97 -10.94
N LEU A 157 -12.17 6.01 -10.01
CA LEU A 157 -13.33 5.12 -9.91
C LEU A 157 -14.64 5.84 -9.58
N CYS A 158 -14.57 6.98 -8.90
CA CYS A 158 -15.73 7.81 -8.54
C CYS A 158 -15.62 9.19 -9.20
N PRO A 159 -15.89 9.32 -10.51
CA PRO A 159 -15.69 10.56 -11.26
C PRO A 159 -16.34 11.81 -10.65
N PRO A 160 -17.57 11.75 -10.08
CA PRO A 160 -18.20 12.94 -9.52
C PRO A 160 -17.45 13.50 -8.31
N ILE A 161 -16.90 12.65 -7.45
CA ILE A 161 -16.13 13.09 -6.27
C ILE A 161 -14.72 13.49 -6.69
N HIS A 162 -14.10 12.70 -7.56
CA HIS A 162 -12.77 12.97 -8.09
C HIS A 162 -12.69 14.35 -8.74
N ASN A 163 -13.64 14.70 -9.62
CA ASN A 163 -13.65 15.97 -10.33
C ASN A 163 -13.84 17.17 -9.40
N LEU A 164 -14.71 17.05 -8.39
CA LEU A 164 -14.92 18.10 -7.40
C LEU A 164 -13.65 18.42 -6.59
N ILE A 165 -12.84 17.39 -6.31
CA ILE A 165 -11.63 17.53 -5.48
C ILE A 165 -10.41 17.88 -6.35
N ALA A 166 -10.35 17.38 -7.58
CA ALA A 166 -9.25 17.62 -8.51
C ALA A 166 -9.14 19.11 -8.93
N ASP A 167 -10.24 19.84 -8.89
CA ASP A 167 -10.26 21.27 -9.21
C ASP A 167 -9.64 22.15 -8.12
N ILE A 168 -9.48 21.60 -6.90
CA ILE A 168 -8.84 22.31 -5.78
C ILE A 168 -7.31 22.17 -5.89
N LYS A 169 -6.74 22.86 -6.88
CA LYS A 169 -5.29 22.84 -7.16
C LYS A 169 -4.75 24.27 -7.29
N THR A 170 -3.49 24.44 -6.86
CA THR A 170 -2.74 25.68 -7.12
C THR A 170 -1.64 25.35 -8.12
N THR A 171 -1.65 26.05 -9.25
CA THR A 171 -0.61 25.91 -10.26
C THR A 171 0.36 27.06 -10.13
N VAL A 172 1.64 26.78 -9.96
CA VAL A 172 2.72 27.76 -9.87
C VAL A 172 3.66 27.56 -11.04
N THR A 173 3.97 28.62 -11.75
CA THR A 173 5.00 28.60 -12.78
C THR A 173 6.37 28.63 -12.10
N VAL A 174 7.12 27.54 -12.19
CA VAL A 174 8.42 27.40 -11.51
C VAL A 174 9.54 27.96 -12.35
N TYR A 175 9.39 27.93 -13.68
CA TYR A 175 10.37 28.42 -14.63
C TYR A 175 9.73 29.24 -15.72
N ALA A 176 10.23 30.45 -15.93
CA ALA A 176 9.69 31.44 -16.87
C ALA A 176 10.56 31.60 -18.16
N GLY A 177 11.33 30.58 -18.54
CA GLY A 177 12.13 30.58 -19.77
C GLY A 177 11.32 30.17 -21.02
N ASP A 178 12.03 29.77 -22.08
CA ASP A 178 11.44 29.43 -23.38
C ASP A 178 10.45 28.25 -23.37
N ASN A 179 10.46 27.44 -22.32
CA ASN A 179 9.46 26.41 -22.01
C ASN A 179 9.02 26.56 -20.55
N PRO A 180 7.98 27.35 -20.26
CA PRO A 180 7.53 27.59 -18.89
C PRO A 180 7.03 26.28 -18.26
N GLY A 181 7.79 25.76 -17.29
CA GLY A 181 7.38 24.64 -16.46
C GLY A 181 6.38 25.07 -15.41
N SER A 182 5.18 24.51 -15.41
CA SER A 182 4.18 24.72 -14.36
C SER A 182 4.07 23.49 -13.47
N LEU A 183 4.10 23.69 -12.16
CA LEU A 183 3.86 22.65 -11.17
C LEU A 183 2.48 22.86 -10.56
N SER A 184 1.63 21.83 -10.62
CA SER A 184 0.30 21.84 -10.03
C SER A 184 0.33 21.11 -8.69
N PHE A 185 -0.04 21.79 -7.63
CA PHE A 185 -0.19 21.20 -6.30
C PHE A 185 -1.67 21.01 -5.98
N SER A 186 -2.09 19.73 -5.86
CA SER A 186 -3.45 19.36 -5.48
C SER A 186 -3.56 19.32 -3.96
N TRP A 187 -4.33 20.25 -3.37
CA TRP A 187 -4.43 20.38 -1.92
C TRP A 187 -5.15 19.23 -1.24
N ILE A 188 -6.16 18.67 -1.87
CA ILE A 188 -7.00 17.63 -1.28
C ILE A 188 -6.80 16.29 -2.00
N ASN A 189 -6.71 16.30 -3.33
CA ASN A 189 -6.58 15.08 -4.14
C ASN A 189 -5.13 14.54 -4.13
N THR A 190 -4.56 14.41 -2.93
CA THR A 190 -3.22 13.84 -2.73
C THR A 190 -3.34 12.68 -1.75
N PRO A 191 -2.80 11.49 -2.06
CA PRO A 191 -2.88 10.32 -1.16
C PRO A 191 -2.39 10.60 0.25
N GLY A 192 -1.36 11.43 0.41
CA GLY A 192 -0.83 11.81 1.72
C GLY A 192 -1.83 12.56 2.60
N ILE A 193 -2.61 13.46 2.03
CA ILE A 193 -3.65 14.21 2.77
C ILE A 193 -4.80 13.30 3.16
N MET A 194 -5.21 12.38 2.27
CA MET A 194 -6.25 11.39 2.57
C MET A 194 -5.83 10.46 3.71
N ILE A 195 -4.57 10.00 3.72
CA ILE A 195 -4.01 9.20 4.81
C ILE A 195 -4.01 9.99 6.12
N PHE A 196 -3.64 11.27 6.07
CA PHE A 196 -3.63 12.14 7.25
C PHE A 196 -5.03 12.34 7.84
N ILE A 197 -6.03 12.58 6.99
CA ILE A 197 -7.44 12.70 7.40
C ILE A 197 -7.92 11.37 8.02
N ALA A 198 -7.62 10.24 7.35
CA ALA A 198 -7.98 8.91 7.85
C ALA A 198 -7.33 8.60 9.21
N ALA A 199 -6.09 9.02 9.41
CA ALA A 199 -5.37 8.84 10.67
C ALA A 199 -6.01 9.64 11.81
N ILE A 200 -6.44 10.87 11.55
CA ILE A 200 -7.14 11.70 12.54
C ILE A 200 -8.49 11.07 12.91
N ILE A 201 -9.32 10.77 11.91
CA ILE A 201 -10.66 10.19 12.14
C ILE A 201 -10.54 8.81 12.80
N GLY A 202 -9.66 7.96 12.31
CA GLY A 202 -9.41 6.63 12.86
C GLY A 202 -8.88 6.68 14.29
N GLY A 203 -7.97 7.63 14.58
CA GLY A 203 -7.49 7.88 15.93
C GLY A 203 -8.60 8.29 16.90
N LEU A 204 -9.52 9.15 16.47
CA LEU A 204 -10.69 9.53 17.26
C LEU A 204 -11.63 8.34 17.52
N ILE A 205 -11.87 7.50 16.51
CA ILE A 205 -12.68 6.27 16.65
C ILE A 205 -12.05 5.31 17.66
N GLN A 206 -10.72 5.24 17.69
CA GLN A 206 -9.96 4.43 18.65
C GLN A 206 -9.94 5.04 20.06
N GLY A 207 -10.39 6.29 20.22
CA GLY A 207 -10.43 7.00 21.50
C GLY A 207 -9.18 7.82 21.83
N ALA A 208 -8.33 8.09 20.84
CA ALA A 208 -7.18 8.95 21.03
C ALA A 208 -7.60 10.42 21.21
N SER A 209 -7.01 11.13 22.16
CA SER A 209 -7.25 12.57 22.32
C SER A 209 -6.46 13.39 21.30
N PHE A 210 -6.96 14.57 20.94
CA PHE A 210 -6.24 15.49 20.05
C PHE A 210 -4.84 15.85 20.58
N GLY A 211 -4.68 15.94 21.91
CA GLY A 211 -3.38 16.18 22.53
C GLY A 211 -2.38 15.06 22.28
N THR A 212 -2.84 13.81 22.39
CA THR A 212 -2.02 12.63 22.10
C THR A 212 -1.64 12.58 20.61
N MET A 213 -2.59 12.83 19.71
CA MET A 213 -2.33 12.86 18.27
C MET A 213 -1.33 13.96 17.89
N GLY A 214 -1.47 15.17 18.47
CA GLY A 214 -0.51 16.27 18.28
C GLY A 214 0.89 15.92 18.76
N LYS A 215 1.02 15.27 19.91
CA LYS A 215 2.31 14.80 20.43
C LYS A 215 2.96 13.79 19.50
N VAL A 216 2.20 12.79 19.03
CA VAL A 216 2.69 11.77 18.07
C VAL A 216 3.13 12.43 16.76
N LEU A 217 2.37 13.42 16.25
CA LEU A 217 2.75 14.16 15.05
C LEU A 217 4.08 14.88 15.20
N ILE A 218 4.27 15.60 16.33
CA ILE A 218 5.52 16.31 16.62
C ILE A 218 6.70 15.34 16.74
N GLU A 219 6.51 14.22 17.44
CA GLU A 219 7.54 13.19 17.60
C GLU A 219 7.89 12.56 16.24
N THR A 220 6.90 12.31 15.38
CA THR A 220 7.09 11.80 14.03
C THR A 220 7.88 12.79 13.17
N LEU A 221 7.54 14.07 13.18
CA LEU A 221 8.27 15.12 12.47
C LEU A 221 9.73 15.21 12.94
N LYS A 222 9.95 15.17 14.26
CA LYS A 222 11.31 15.16 14.83
C LYS A 222 12.12 13.94 14.42
N LYS A 223 11.49 12.77 14.32
CA LYS A 223 12.15 11.52 13.95
C LYS A 223 12.50 11.47 12.47
N TYR A 224 11.59 11.93 11.61
CA TYR A 224 11.70 11.78 10.16
C TYR A 224 12.15 13.05 9.44
N TRP A 225 12.49 14.13 10.14
CA TRP A 225 12.86 15.38 9.50
C TRP A 225 14.05 15.26 8.52
N LYS A 226 15.03 14.39 8.83
CA LYS A 226 16.16 14.11 7.93
C LYS A 226 15.73 13.42 6.66
N THR A 227 14.78 12.49 6.76
CA THR A 227 14.19 11.81 5.61
C THR A 227 13.41 12.78 4.73
N ILE A 228 12.64 13.68 5.34
CA ILE A 228 11.91 14.74 4.62
C ILE A 228 12.90 15.61 3.84
N LEU A 229 13.97 16.07 4.49
CA LEU A 229 15.00 16.87 3.85
C LEU A 229 15.66 16.14 2.68
N THR A 230 16.00 14.86 2.88
CA THR A 230 16.60 14.02 1.81
C THR A 230 15.66 13.90 0.60
N ILE A 231 14.37 13.64 0.82
CA ILE A 231 13.38 13.55 -0.25
C ILE A 231 13.26 14.88 -0.98
N CYS A 232 13.17 16.00 -0.25
CA CYS A 232 13.13 17.33 -0.85
C CYS A 232 14.38 17.62 -1.71
N CYS A 233 15.56 17.26 -1.24
CA CYS A 233 16.79 17.43 -2.00
C CYS A 233 16.82 16.58 -3.29
N VAL A 234 16.39 15.31 -3.18
CA VAL A 234 16.32 14.40 -4.35
C VAL A 234 15.30 14.89 -5.38
N MET A 235 14.19 15.47 -4.93
CA MET A 235 13.17 16.02 -5.83
C MET A 235 13.58 17.35 -6.47
N ALA A 236 14.55 18.07 -5.89
CA ALA A 236 15.04 19.33 -6.39
C ALA A 236 16.18 19.21 -7.42
N THR A 237 16.73 18.00 -7.59
CA THR A 237 17.77 17.67 -8.60
C THR A 237 17.16 17.16 -9.88
#